data_4a22fb99d0aa55dd33bafa6ee41b92ff
#
_entry.id   4a22fb99d0aa55dd33bafa6ee41b92ff
#
_cell.length_a   1.000
_cell.length_b   1.000
_cell.length_c   1.000
_cell.angle_alpha   90.00
_cell.angle_beta   90.00
_cell.angle_gamma   90.00
#
_symmetry.space_group_name_H-M   'P 1'
#
loop_
_entity.id
_entity.type
_entity.pdbx_description
1 polymer ?
#
loop_
_entity_poly.entity_id
_entity_poly.type
_entity_poly.pdbx_seq_one_letter_code
_entity_poly.pdbx_strand_id
1 'polypeptide(L)'
;YWVFQDNAYTSPYLPLFTGVSRIPEVYSIYDPQQYSDNSARWAIDFVDNLLYLNWQDGKKDLEAARKPLEDDFFKQNTEIEKQYLELQKKNPKKARELLNTYAQECADRIMHTYTQLRNTLITKYTNNKMR
;
A
#
# COMPACT_ATOMS: atom_id res chain seq x y z
N TYR A 1 -8.60 10.39 -4.14
CA TYR A 1 -7.79 10.63 -2.94
C TYR A 1 -6.65 9.63 -2.84
N TRP A 2 -5.52 10.11 -2.32
CA TRP A 2 -4.37 9.29 -2.00
C TRP A 2 -4.27 9.21 -0.49
N VAL A 3 -4.40 8.02 0.06
CA VAL A 3 -4.35 7.82 1.52
C VAL A 3 -3.09 7.09 1.93
N PHE A 4 -2.59 7.40 3.11
CA PHE A 4 -1.42 6.73 3.69
C PHE A 4 -1.74 6.25 5.11
N GLN A 5 -0.91 5.36 5.61
CA GLN A 5 -1.00 4.84 6.96
C GLN A 5 0.29 5.15 7.71
N ASP A 6 0.16 5.42 8.98
CA ASP A 6 1.28 5.64 9.90
C ASP A 6 2.14 6.86 9.51
N ASN A 7 3.28 6.64 8.87
CA ASN A 7 4.22 7.70 8.52
C ASN A 7 4.17 7.99 7.01
N ALA A 8 3.89 9.23 6.65
CA ALA A 8 3.77 9.64 5.24
C ALA A 8 5.08 9.46 4.44
N TYR A 9 6.24 9.46 5.11
CA TYR A 9 7.53 9.27 4.43
C TYR A 9 7.79 7.82 4.04
N THR A 10 7.23 6.89 4.77
CA THR A 10 7.50 5.46 4.59
C THR A 10 6.31 4.69 4.05
N SER A 11 5.10 5.21 4.23
CA SER A 11 3.89 4.60 3.71
C SER A 11 3.78 4.76 2.19
N PRO A 12 3.30 3.74 1.49
CA PRO A 12 2.83 3.92 0.13
C PRO A 12 1.49 4.64 0.15
N TYR A 13 1.15 5.30 -0.95
CA TYR A 13 -0.16 5.92 -1.10
C TYR A 13 -1.12 4.96 -1.79
N LEU A 14 -2.23 4.69 -1.13
CA LEU A 14 -3.34 3.91 -1.70
C LEU A 14 -4.29 4.87 -2.43
N PRO A 15 -4.58 4.64 -3.72
CA PRO A 15 -5.58 5.44 -4.41
C PRO A 15 -6.99 5.00 -4.00
N LEU A 16 -7.81 5.95 -3.54
CA LEU A 16 -9.21 5.72 -3.22
C LEU A 16 -10.08 6.75 -3.95
N PHE A 17 -10.97 6.27 -4.80
CA PHE A 17 -11.98 7.11 -5.43
C PHE A 17 -13.14 7.33 -4.48
N THR A 18 -13.79 8.50 -4.56
CA THR A 18 -14.94 8.84 -3.71
C THR A 18 -16.14 7.93 -3.93
N GLY A 19 -16.21 7.28 -5.10
CA GLY A 19 -17.31 6.37 -5.43
C GLY A 19 -17.25 5.00 -4.80
N VAL A 20 -16.17 4.67 -4.04
CA VAL A 20 -16.06 3.35 -3.39
C VAL A 20 -17.12 3.21 -2.30
N SER A 21 -17.65 2.01 -2.14
CA SER A 21 -18.58 1.66 -1.06
C SER A 21 -17.92 0.77 0.01
N ARG A 22 -16.72 0.28 -0.25
CA ARG A 22 -15.94 -0.54 0.68
C ARG A 22 -14.49 -0.07 0.69
N ILE A 23 -13.90 -0.08 1.88
CA ILE A 23 -12.45 0.11 2.04
C ILE A 23 -11.82 -1.28 2.13
N PRO A 24 -10.65 -1.51 1.50
CA PRO A 24 -9.94 -2.78 1.64
C PRO A 24 -9.79 -3.18 3.11
N GLU A 25 -10.10 -4.42 3.44
CA GLU A 25 -10.16 -4.89 4.83
C GLU A 25 -8.84 -4.67 5.57
N VAL A 26 -7.70 -4.87 4.92
CA VAL A 26 -6.38 -4.68 5.55
C VAL A 26 -6.16 -3.25 6.04
N TYR A 27 -6.89 -2.27 5.50
CA TYR A 27 -6.83 -0.87 5.92
C TYR A 27 -7.77 -0.56 7.09
N SER A 28 -8.64 -1.48 7.47
CA SER A 28 -9.56 -1.32 8.60
C SER A 28 -9.17 -2.14 9.84
N ILE A 29 -8.25 -3.08 9.69
CA ILE A 29 -7.78 -3.93 10.79
C ILE A 29 -6.60 -3.26 11.48
N TYR A 30 -6.76 -2.91 12.75
CA TYR A 30 -5.65 -2.42 13.55
C TYR A 30 -5.94 -2.55 15.04
N ASP A 31 -5.06 -3.24 15.75
CA ASP A 31 -5.00 -3.28 17.19
C ASP A 31 -3.58 -2.89 17.60
N PRO A 32 -3.40 -1.76 18.31
CA PRO A 32 -2.06 -1.31 18.68
C PRO A 32 -1.36 -2.24 19.67
N GLN A 33 -2.09 -3.14 20.32
CA GLN A 33 -1.52 -4.06 21.31
C GLN A 33 -1.27 -5.46 20.75
N GLN A 34 -1.68 -5.73 19.51
CA GLN A 34 -1.56 -7.06 18.92
C GLN A 34 -1.17 -6.96 17.46
N TYR A 35 0.03 -7.46 17.13
CA TYR A 35 0.47 -7.56 15.74
C TYR A 35 -0.45 -8.43 14.93
N SER A 36 -0.70 -8.05 13.68
CA SER A 36 -1.48 -8.83 12.73
C SER A 36 -0.85 -8.74 11.33
N ASP A 37 -0.66 -9.88 10.68
CA ASP A 37 -0.21 -9.96 9.28
C ASP A 37 -1.24 -9.40 8.30
N ASN A 38 -2.49 -9.22 8.75
CA ASN A 38 -3.59 -8.75 7.91
C ASN A 38 -3.84 -7.25 8.04
N SER A 39 -2.98 -6.53 8.75
CA SER A 39 -3.12 -5.08 8.94
C SER A 39 -2.11 -4.32 8.10
N ALA A 40 -2.61 -3.45 7.21
CA ALA A 40 -1.74 -2.56 6.42
C ALA A 40 -0.94 -1.64 7.34
N ARG A 41 -1.56 -1.13 8.40
CA ARG A 41 -0.86 -0.26 9.34
C ARG A 41 0.32 -0.98 10.01
N TRP A 42 0.13 -2.23 10.44
CA TRP A 42 1.22 -3.00 11.02
C TRP A 42 2.33 -3.29 10.01
N ALA A 43 1.97 -3.62 8.78
CA ALA A 43 2.95 -3.88 7.73
C ALA A 43 3.83 -2.65 7.45
N ILE A 44 3.21 -1.48 7.39
CA ILE A 44 3.90 -0.21 7.12
C ILE A 44 4.73 0.21 8.33
N ASP A 45 4.16 0.13 9.53
CA ASP A 45 4.86 0.46 10.77
C ASP A 45 6.09 -0.41 10.98
N PHE A 46 5.99 -1.69 10.67
CA PHE A 46 7.14 -2.61 10.79
C PHE A 46 8.29 -2.17 9.87
N VAL A 47 7.99 -1.84 8.62
CA VAL A 47 8.99 -1.33 7.68
C VAL A 47 9.57 -0.01 8.20
N ASP A 48 8.72 0.90 8.65
CA ASP A 48 9.15 2.18 9.21
C ASP A 48 10.16 1.97 10.35
N ASN A 49 9.86 1.08 11.29
CA ASN A 49 10.73 0.79 12.41
C ASN A 49 12.06 0.14 11.98
N LEU A 50 12.03 -0.75 10.99
CA LEU A 50 13.25 -1.36 10.45
C LEU A 50 14.16 -0.33 9.77
N LEU A 51 13.57 0.69 9.12
CA LEU A 51 14.35 1.74 8.45
C LEU A 51 15.15 2.59 9.44
N TYR A 52 14.74 2.68 10.70
CA TYR A 52 15.52 3.39 11.73
C TYR A 52 16.83 2.71 12.05
N LEU A 53 16.98 1.43 11.73
CA LEU A 53 18.25 0.71 11.96
C LEU A 53 19.36 1.20 11.03
N ASN A 54 19.00 1.58 9.81
CA ASN A 54 19.93 2.17 8.85
C ASN A 54 19.14 2.97 7.82
N TRP A 55 18.81 4.20 8.16
CA TRP A 55 17.97 5.05 7.32
C TRP A 55 18.62 5.36 5.97
N GLN A 56 19.92 5.62 5.95
CA GLN A 56 20.60 6.04 4.72
C GLN A 56 20.55 5.00 3.61
N ASP A 57 20.78 3.75 3.95
CA ASP A 57 20.73 2.67 2.99
C ASP A 57 19.32 2.11 2.82
N GLY A 58 18.58 2.03 3.93
CA GLY A 58 17.21 1.52 3.92
C GLY A 58 16.26 2.33 3.06
N LYS A 59 16.42 3.66 3.02
CA LYS A 59 15.57 4.49 2.15
C LYS A 59 15.73 4.17 0.67
N LYS A 60 16.89 3.68 0.26
CA LYS A 60 17.10 3.23 -1.13
C LYS A 60 16.28 1.98 -1.43
N ASP A 61 16.23 1.05 -0.49
CA ASP A 61 15.39 -0.15 -0.62
C ASP A 61 13.92 0.23 -0.62
N LEU A 62 13.52 1.17 0.23
CA LEU A 62 12.16 1.69 0.28
C LEU A 62 11.75 2.29 -1.07
N GLU A 63 12.55 3.19 -1.63
CA GLU A 63 12.25 3.84 -2.89
C GLU A 63 12.23 2.85 -4.06
N ALA A 64 13.15 1.88 -4.06
CA ALA A 64 13.19 0.83 -5.08
C ALA A 64 11.93 -0.04 -5.08
N ALA A 65 11.32 -0.24 -3.92
CA ALA A 65 10.08 -1.00 -3.78
C ALA A 65 8.85 -0.14 -4.05
N ARG A 66 8.80 1.07 -3.50
CA ARG A 66 7.62 1.94 -3.51
C ARG A 66 7.39 2.64 -4.83
N LYS A 67 8.46 3.16 -5.46
CA LYS A 67 8.32 3.98 -6.66
C LYS A 67 7.65 3.26 -7.83
N PRO A 68 8.06 2.03 -8.21
CA PRO A 68 7.36 1.30 -9.28
C PRO A 68 5.89 1.06 -8.96
N LEU A 69 5.58 0.77 -7.71
CA LEU A 69 4.21 0.53 -7.24
C LEU A 69 3.34 1.77 -7.43
N GLU A 70 3.83 2.93 -6.96
CA GLU A 70 3.09 4.18 -7.05
C GLU A 70 3.01 4.69 -8.48
N ASP A 71 4.05 4.54 -9.28
CA ASP A 71 4.02 4.90 -10.71
C ASP A 71 2.95 4.09 -11.46
N ASP A 72 2.83 2.80 -11.15
CA ASP A 72 1.77 1.96 -11.73
C ASP A 72 0.38 2.43 -11.30
N PHE A 73 0.21 2.80 -10.04
CA PHE A 73 -1.07 3.33 -9.56
C PHE A 73 -1.46 4.62 -10.29
N PHE A 74 -0.49 5.51 -10.54
CA PHE A 74 -0.74 6.73 -11.30
C PHE A 74 -1.25 6.42 -12.72
N LYS A 75 -0.61 5.47 -13.40
CA LYS A 75 -1.03 5.08 -14.75
C LYS A 75 -2.39 4.42 -14.75
N GLN A 76 -2.62 3.48 -13.83
CA GLN A 76 -3.87 2.75 -13.75
C GLN A 76 -5.04 3.63 -13.35
N ASN A 77 -4.82 4.63 -12.51
CA ASN A 77 -5.87 5.55 -12.07
C ASN A 77 -6.56 6.24 -13.25
N THR A 78 -5.79 6.69 -14.23
CA THR A 78 -6.35 7.36 -15.42
C THR A 78 -7.28 6.42 -16.18
N GLU A 79 -6.86 5.18 -16.38
CA GLU A 79 -7.66 4.18 -17.09
C GLU A 79 -8.90 3.77 -16.30
N ILE A 80 -8.76 3.56 -15.00
CA ILE A 80 -9.89 3.20 -14.12
C ILE A 80 -10.92 4.33 -14.08
N GLU A 81 -10.48 5.57 -13.99
CA GLU A 81 -11.38 6.72 -14.01
C GLU A 81 -12.20 6.76 -15.30
N LYS A 82 -11.54 6.55 -16.44
CA LYS A 82 -12.20 6.50 -17.73
C LYS A 82 -13.25 5.38 -17.80
N GLN A 83 -12.87 4.17 -17.38
CA GLN A 83 -13.79 3.03 -17.36
C GLN A 83 -14.97 3.29 -16.42
N TYR A 84 -14.71 3.88 -15.26
CA TYR A 84 -15.75 4.21 -14.30
C TYR A 84 -16.78 5.20 -14.88
N LEU A 85 -16.31 6.27 -15.51
CA LEU A 85 -17.19 7.28 -16.09
C LEU A 85 -18.07 6.70 -17.20
N GLU A 86 -17.53 5.83 -18.02
CA GLU A 86 -18.29 5.15 -19.07
C GLU A 86 -19.33 4.17 -18.48
N LEU A 87 -18.90 3.37 -17.51
CA LEU A 87 -19.75 2.34 -16.91
C LEU A 87 -20.84 2.94 -16.01
N GLN A 88 -20.57 4.05 -15.35
CA GLN A 88 -21.52 4.71 -14.47
C GLN A 88 -22.80 5.12 -15.21
N LYS A 89 -22.69 5.52 -16.47
CA LYS A 89 -23.83 5.90 -17.31
C LYS A 89 -24.74 4.72 -17.64
N LYS A 90 -24.16 3.52 -17.73
CA LYS A 90 -24.90 2.31 -18.14
C LYS A 90 -25.32 1.46 -16.95
N ASN A 91 -24.45 1.33 -15.95
CA ASN A 91 -24.67 0.47 -14.79
C ASN A 91 -23.91 1.01 -13.58
N PRO A 92 -24.53 1.92 -12.78
CA PRO A 92 -23.85 2.52 -11.62
C PRO A 92 -23.36 1.52 -10.58
N LYS A 93 -24.06 0.39 -10.41
CA LYS A 93 -23.68 -0.64 -9.48
C LYS A 93 -22.37 -1.31 -9.89
N LYS A 94 -22.24 -1.68 -11.16
CA LYS A 94 -21.00 -2.25 -11.70
C LYS A 94 -19.85 -1.26 -11.67
N ALA A 95 -20.13 0.01 -11.92
CA ALA A 95 -19.14 1.07 -11.84
C ALA A 95 -18.55 1.16 -10.43
N ARG A 96 -19.40 1.09 -9.40
CA ARG A 96 -18.96 1.10 -8.00
C ARG A 96 -18.13 -0.13 -7.68
N GLU A 97 -18.54 -1.30 -8.14
CA GLU A 97 -17.76 -2.54 -7.95
C GLU A 97 -16.39 -2.48 -8.63
N LEU A 98 -16.30 -1.83 -9.79
CA LEU A 98 -15.00 -1.58 -10.45
C LEU A 98 -14.06 -0.82 -9.51
N LEU A 99 -14.53 0.24 -8.88
CA LEU A 99 -13.71 1.04 -7.95
C LEU A 99 -13.33 0.24 -6.71
N ASN A 100 -14.27 -0.54 -6.16
CA ASN A 100 -14.00 -1.39 -4.98
C ASN A 100 -12.94 -2.45 -5.31
N THR A 101 -13.06 -3.09 -6.46
CA THR A 101 -12.10 -4.11 -6.91
C THR A 101 -10.72 -3.51 -7.13
N TYR A 102 -10.65 -2.34 -7.76
CA TYR A 102 -9.39 -1.65 -7.98
C TYR A 102 -8.71 -1.28 -6.66
N ALA A 103 -9.46 -0.74 -5.69
CA ALA A 103 -8.91 -0.40 -4.37
C ALA A 103 -8.37 -1.66 -3.66
N GLN A 104 -9.08 -2.78 -3.77
CA GLN A 104 -8.64 -4.04 -3.18
C GLN A 104 -7.36 -4.55 -3.84
N GLU A 105 -7.27 -4.51 -5.15
CA GLU A 105 -6.07 -4.91 -5.89
C GLU A 105 -4.87 -4.05 -5.52
N CYS A 106 -5.06 -2.74 -5.39
CA CYS A 106 -3.99 -1.84 -4.96
C CYS A 106 -3.54 -2.16 -3.53
N ALA A 107 -4.46 -2.41 -2.62
CA ALA A 107 -4.15 -2.78 -1.24
C ALA A 107 -3.39 -4.11 -1.19
N ASP A 108 -3.80 -5.10 -1.97
CA ASP A 108 -3.12 -6.41 -2.05
C ASP A 108 -1.69 -6.25 -2.55
N ARG A 109 -1.46 -5.41 -3.55
CA ARG A 109 -0.12 -5.12 -4.06
C ARG A 109 0.74 -4.40 -3.03
N ILE A 110 0.16 -3.48 -2.28
CA ILE A 110 0.85 -2.79 -1.18
C ILE A 110 1.29 -3.80 -0.11
N MET A 111 0.39 -4.68 0.32
CA MET A 111 0.69 -5.69 1.32
C MET A 111 1.80 -6.62 0.85
N HIS A 112 1.73 -7.09 -0.38
CA HIS A 112 2.76 -7.95 -0.96
C HIS A 112 4.12 -7.24 -1.02
N THR A 113 4.15 -6.02 -1.56
CA THR A 113 5.37 -5.23 -1.71
C THR A 113 6.02 -4.95 -0.36
N TYR A 114 5.24 -4.54 0.63
CA TYR A 114 5.78 -4.21 1.95
C TYR A 114 6.20 -5.44 2.75
N THR A 115 5.56 -6.58 2.54
CA THR A 115 6.03 -7.86 3.11
C THR A 115 7.39 -8.24 2.53
N GLN A 116 7.58 -8.10 1.22
CA GLN A 116 8.87 -8.36 0.58
C GLN A 116 9.95 -7.37 1.05
N LEU A 117 9.60 -6.10 1.14
CA LEU A 117 10.52 -5.07 1.63
C LEU A 117 10.91 -5.35 3.08
N ARG A 118 9.97 -5.70 3.94
CA ARG A 118 10.24 -6.10 5.33
C ARG A 118 11.29 -7.23 5.37
N ASN A 119 11.09 -8.27 4.57
CA ASN A 119 12.01 -9.40 4.54
C ASN A 119 13.42 -8.99 4.11
N THR A 120 13.52 -8.10 3.12
CA THR A 120 14.78 -7.53 2.66
C THR A 120 15.47 -6.75 3.78
N LEU A 121 14.74 -5.89 4.47
CA LEU A 121 15.28 -5.04 5.55
C LEU A 121 15.72 -5.89 6.75
N ILE A 122 14.97 -6.91 7.11
CA ILE A 122 15.33 -7.84 8.17
C ILE A 122 16.68 -8.50 7.83
N THR A 123 16.80 -9.01 6.63
CA THR A 123 18.01 -9.69 6.16
C THR A 123 19.22 -8.77 6.19
N LYS A 124 19.06 -7.54 5.70
CA LYS A 124 20.18 -6.59 5.57
C LYS A 124 20.59 -5.96 6.88
N TYR A 125 19.65 -5.61 7.75
CA TYR A 125 19.92 -4.69 8.86
C TYR A 125 19.75 -5.28 10.25
N THR A 126 19.28 -6.51 10.38
CA THR A 126 19.17 -7.18 11.67
C THR A 126 20.19 -8.29 11.89
N ASN A 127 21.05 -8.53 10.92
CA ASN A 127 22.10 -9.54 11.02
C ASN A 127 23.36 -8.91 11.63
N ASN A 128 23.61 -9.18 12.90
CA ASN A 128 24.73 -8.62 13.65
C ASN A 128 26.12 -8.96 13.07
N LYS A 129 26.22 -9.99 12.28
CA LYS A 129 27.50 -10.42 11.68
C LYS A 129 27.90 -9.61 10.46
N MET A 130 26.97 -8.88 9.88
CA MET A 130 27.16 -8.15 8.61
C MET A 130 27.37 -6.66 8.80
N ARG A 131 27.51 -6.23 10.02
CA ARG A 131 27.69 -4.80 10.32
C ARG A 131 29.12 -4.39 10.47
#